data_fe060c934dfd0b560fb2be92d7df174b
#
_entry.id   fe060c934dfd0b560fb2be92d7df174b
#
_cell.length_a   1.000
_cell.length_b   1.000
_cell.length_c   1.000
_cell.angle_alpha   90.00
_cell.angle_beta   90.00
_cell.angle_gamma   90.00
#
_symmetry.space_group_name_H-M   'P 1'
#
loop_
_entity.id
_entity.type
_entity.pdbx_description
1 polymer ?
#
loop_
_entity_poly.entity_id
_entity_poly.type
_entity_poly.pdbx_seq_one_letter_code
_entity_poly.pdbx_strand_id
1 'polypeptide(L)'
;MKGDVVMILGLPPILGFLPLVLYIILMMKGKDMNLSVLICVILGAVMTGESVSGFGTVLQNSLSSFLSLIGFIIVLGSGLGEVLTRTKVAHNIVHLVIGKAKLKSKKQAIFIAMCTSTLLVSMLGTLSGSNAIIAPILIPIMASLGITPSTLGVILHGAGAAGLQIGPFVPPVATVMGLTGLNYSQYMKTAGLPLGLIIWVCTFFVACRTQKLTEGKVSYSGDEAVSEDFQVTPEIKRATWAFGITMLVMLVYGVAVKAGASYAIVVMLTASLVTAFASGMGIAEGLTTSCRELLKCFGCSLCLSCSTRFSTMWRHREHLMRSPDICSLSSMREAWWHS
;
A
#
# COMPACT_ATOMS: atom_id res chain seq x y z
N MET A 1 8.85 10.24 -33.14
CA MET A 1 8.06 9.13 -33.70
C MET A 1 6.61 9.39 -33.30
N LYS A 2 5.74 9.76 -34.24
CA LYS A 2 4.32 9.95 -34.06
C LYS A 2 3.72 8.58 -33.73
N GLY A 3 3.34 8.36 -32.49
CA GLY A 3 2.54 7.21 -32.12
C GLY A 3 1.10 7.49 -32.50
N ASP A 4 0.69 7.03 -33.67
CA ASP A 4 -0.70 7.05 -34.06
C ASP A 4 -1.48 6.24 -33.01
N VAL A 5 -2.45 6.90 -32.39
CA VAL A 5 -3.42 6.23 -31.50
C VAL A 5 -4.23 5.32 -32.42
N VAL A 6 -3.87 4.04 -32.48
CA VAL A 6 -4.63 3.05 -33.23
C VAL A 6 -5.98 2.91 -32.52
N MET A 7 -6.95 3.63 -33.02
CA MET A 7 -8.34 3.44 -32.63
C MET A 7 -8.81 2.13 -33.23
N ILE A 8 -9.09 1.17 -32.37
CA ILE A 8 -9.61 -0.11 -32.80
C ILE A 8 -11.03 0.08 -33.27
N LEU A 9 -11.31 -0.39 -34.48
CA LEU A 9 -12.65 -0.45 -35.04
C LEU A 9 -13.40 0.89 -35.09
N GLY A 10 -12.73 2.04 -35.12
CA GLY A 10 -13.40 3.34 -35.16
C GLY A 10 -14.26 3.66 -33.92
N LEU A 11 -14.06 2.97 -32.82
CA LEU A 11 -14.81 3.16 -31.58
C LEU A 11 -14.34 4.39 -30.81
N PRO A 12 -15.26 5.14 -30.15
CA PRO A 12 -14.90 6.33 -29.40
C PRO A 12 -13.97 5.98 -28.23
N PRO A 13 -13.02 6.88 -27.86
CA PRO A 13 -12.01 6.64 -26.83
C PRO A 13 -12.57 6.26 -25.44
N ILE A 14 -13.84 6.59 -25.18
CA ILE A 14 -14.54 6.24 -23.94
C ILE A 14 -14.68 4.73 -23.73
N LEU A 15 -14.70 3.94 -24.80
CA LEU A 15 -14.74 2.48 -24.72
C LEU A 15 -13.43 1.87 -24.21
N GLY A 16 -12.32 2.62 -24.19
CA GLY A 16 -11.09 2.23 -23.52
C GLY A 16 -11.22 1.97 -22.01
N PHE A 17 -12.30 2.46 -21.39
CA PHE A 17 -12.64 2.18 -19.99
C PHE A 17 -13.35 0.80 -19.80
N LEU A 18 -13.77 0.15 -20.87
CA LEU A 18 -14.53 -1.08 -20.78
C LEU A 18 -13.83 -2.19 -19.96
N PRO A 19 -12.52 -2.44 -20.11
CA PRO A 19 -11.81 -3.39 -19.26
C PRO A 19 -11.87 -3.04 -17.78
N LEU A 20 -11.77 -1.74 -17.43
CA LEU A 20 -11.86 -1.28 -16.05
C LEU A 20 -13.27 -1.47 -15.47
N VAL A 21 -14.30 -1.14 -16.23
CA VAL A 21 -15.69 -1.35 -15.82
C VAL A 21 -15.98 -2.84 -15.64
N LEU A 22 -15.49 -3.68 -16.56
CA LEU A 22 -15.60 -5.13 -16.45
C LEU A 22 -14.89 -5.66 -15.19
N TYR A 23 -13.70 -5.16 -14.88
CA TYR A 23 -12.98 -5.52 -13.66
C TYR A 23 -13.81 -5.22 -12.40
N ILE A 24 -14.36 -4.01 -12.31
CA ILE A 24 -15.21 -3.62 -11.18
C ILE A 24 -16.42 -4.55 -11.04
N ILE A 25 -17.09 -4.87 -12.16
CA ILE A 25 -18.25 -5.78 -12.17
C ILE A 25 -17.86 -7.18 -11.71
N LEU A 26 -16.73 -7.71 -12.20
CA LEU A 26 -16.26 -9.05 -11.81
C LEU A 26 -15.91 -9.11 -10.32
N MET A 27 -15.26 -8.07 -9.80
CA MET A 27 -14.95 -7.95 -8.37
C MET A 27 -16.20 -7.86 -7.51
N MET A 28 -17.22 -7.09 -7.92
CA MET A 28 -18.50 -7.01 -7.22
C MET A 28 -19.26 -8.33 -7.23
N LYS A 29 -19.06 -9.16 -8.25
CA LYS A 29 -19.63 -10.53 -8.33
C LYS A 29 -18.83 -11.57 -7.53
N GLY A 30 -17.82 -11.15 -6.78
CA GLY A 30 -16.99 -12.05 -5.94
C GLY A 30 -16.13 -13.03 -6.75
N LYS A 31 -15.79 -12.71 -7.99
CA LYS A 31 -14.88 -13.52 -8.80
C LYS A 31 -13.44 -13.38 -8.33
N ASP A 32 -12.63 -14.40 -8.58
CA ASP A 32 -11.19 -14.37 -8.25
C ASP A 32 -10.51 -13.17 -8.88
N MET A 33 -9.71 -12.47 -8.07
CA MET A 33 -9.04 -11.23 -8.48
C MET A 33 -8.07 -11.45 -9.64
N ASN A 34 -7.27 -12.52 -9.61
CA ASN A 34 -6.26 -12.80 -10.62
C ASN A 34 -6.91 -13.16 -11.96
N LEU A 35 -7.98 -13.97 -11.91
CA LEU A 35 -8.76 -14.32 -13.09
C LEU A 35 -9.45 -13.08 -13.70
N SER A 36 -10.00 -12.22 -12.86
CA SER A 36 -10.66 -10.99 -13.31
C SER A 36 -9.69 -10.05 -14.01
N VAL A 37 -8.48 -9.89 -13.46
CA VAL A 37 -7.40 -9.10 -14.07
C VAL A 37 -6.99 -9.70 -15.42
N LEU A 38 -6.76 -11.01 -15.48
CA LEU A 38 -6.35 -11.69 -16.72
C LEU A 38 -7.37 -11.48 -17.83
N ILE A 39 -8.66 -11.66 -17.53
CA ILE A 39 -9.74 -11.41 -18.49
C ILE A 39 -9.71 -9.97 -19.00
N CYS A 40 -9.53 -8.99 -18.10
CA CYS A 40 -9.50 -7.58 -18.46
C CYS A 40 -8.27 -7.20 -19.30
N VAL A 41 -7.10 -7.81 -19.03
CA VAL A 41 -5.88 -7.63 -19.82
C VAL A 41 -6.06 -8.19 -21.23
N ILE A 42 -6.61 -9.39 -21.36
CA ILE A 42 -6.90 -10.01 -22.67
C ILE A 42 -7.91 -9.15 -23.44
N LEU A 43 -9.00 -8.72 -22.80
CA LEU A 43 -9.98 -7.82 -23.43
C LEU A 43 -9.32 -6.52 -23.91
N GLY A 44 -8.48 -5.90 -23.07
CA GLY A 44 -7.73 -4.70 -23.44
C GLY A 44 -6.82 -4.93 -24.65
N ALA A 45 -6.10 -6.06 -24.71
CA ALA A 45 -5.25 -6.42 -25.84
C ALA A 45 -6.05 -6.61 -27.15
N VAL A 46 -7.19 -7.29 -27.07
CA VAL A 46 -8.10 -7.47 -28.22
C VAL A 46 -8.66 -6.13 -28.68
N MET A 47 -9.09 -5.29 -27.75
CA MET A 47 -9.61 -3.95 -28.07
C MET A 47 -8.55 -3.03 -28.68
N THR A 48 -7.29 -3.18 -28.36
CA THR A 48 -6.19 -2.43 -28.97
C THR A 48 -5.71 -3.02 -30.31
N GLY A 49 -6.29 -4.14 -30.80
CA GLY A 49 -5.90 -4.77 -32.06
C GLY A 49 -4.43 -5.22 -32.09
N GLU A 50 -3.83 -5.43 -30.91
CA GLU A 50 -2.44 -5.85 -30.81
C GLU A 50 -2.27 -7.26 -31.35
N SER A 51 -1.27 -7.46 -32.20
CA SER A 51 -0.84 -8.80 -32.57
C SER A 51 -0.23 -9.52 -31.37
N VAL A 52 -0.15 -10.84 -31.40
CA VAL A 52 0.46 -11.63 -30.32
C VAL A 52 1.90 -11.18 -30.05
N SER A 53 2.65 -10.84 -31.09
CA SER A 53 4.02 -10.27 -30.96
C SER A 53 4.00 -8.84 -30.38
N GLY A 54 3.03 -8.01 -30.78
CA GLY A 54 2.82 -6.67 -30.24
C GLY A 54 2.47 -6.71 -28.75
N PHE A 55 1.67 -7.69 -28.33
CA PHE A 55 1.33 -7.88 -26.91
C PHE A 55 2.58 -8.16 -26.05
N GLY A 56 3.55 -8.95 -26.54
CA GLY A 56 4.83 -9.16 -25.89
C GLY A 56 5.60 -7.85 -25.64
N THR A 57 5.66 -6.97 -26.66
CA THR A 57 6.30 -5.67 -26.55
C THR A 57 5.58 -4.74 -25.56
N VAL A 58 4.25 -4.79 -25.56
CA VAL A 58 3.42 -4.05 -24.58
C VAL A 58 3.72 -4.51 -23.18
N LEU A 59 3.80 -5.81 -22.95
CA LEU A 59 4.10 -6.40 -21.64
C LEU A 59 5.50 -5.99 -21.18
N GLN A 60 6.50 -6.06 -22.06
CA GLN A 60 7.87 -5.62 -21.78
C GLN A 60 7.93 -4.15 -21.38
N ASN A 61 7.28 -3.26 -22.13
CA ASN A 61 7.24 -1.83 -21.82
C ASN A 61 6.51 -1.54 -20.51
N SER A 62 5.47 -2.32 -20.21
CA SER A 62 4.72 -2.22 -18.95
C SER A 62 5.57 -2.64 -17.77
N LEU A 63 6.32 -3.73 -17.88
CA LEU A 63 7.24 -4.22 -16.85
C LEU A 63 8.39 -3.24 -16.58
N SER A 64 8.81 -2.46 -17.58
CA SER A 64 9.85 -1.42 -17.46
C SER A 64 9.29 -0.10 -16.93
N SER A 65 7.99 0.00 -16.69
CA SER A 65 7.36 1.26 -16.29
C SER A 65 7.54 1.54 -14.80
N PHE A 66 7.44 2.83 -14.43
CA PHE A 66 7.45 3.26 -13.04
C PHE A 66 6.33 2.63 -12.19
N LEU A 67 5.16 2.37 -12.79
CA LEU A 67 4.04 1.69 -12.12
C LEU A 67 4.39 0.23 -11.77
N SER A 68 5.16 -0.44 -12.61
CA SER A 68 5.66 -1.79 -12.32
C SER A 68 6.62 -1.79 -11.12
N LEU A 69 7.49 -0.78 -11.02
CA LEU A 69 8.34 -0.57 -9.84
C LEU A 69 7.52 -0.49 -8.56
N ILE A 70 6.43 0.30 -8.58
CA ILE A 70 5.52 0.43 -7.42
C ILE A 70 4.86 -0.90 -7.09
N GLY A 71 4.37 -1.62 -8.10
CA GLY A 71 3.80 -2.96 -7.92
C GLY A 71 4.79 -3.91 -7.27
N PHE A 72 6.05 -3.87 -7.70
CA PHE A 72 7.11 -4.69 -7.13
C PHE A 72 7.39 -4.34 -5.65
N ILE A 73 7.38 -3.05 -5.30
CA ILE A 73 7.51 -2.60 -3.89
C ILE A 73 6.34 -3.14 -3.04
N ILE A 74 5.10 -3.10 -3.55
CA ILE A 74 3.93 -3.63 -2.84
C ILE A 74 4.11 -5.11 -2.54
N VAL A 75 4.53 -5.88 -3.54
CA VAL A 75 4.73 -7.32 -3.41
C VAL A 75 5.84 -7.66 -2.43
N LEU A 76 6.97 -6.96 -2.51
CA LEU A 76 8.08 -7.14 -1.56
C LEU A 76 7.67 -6.73 -0.13
N GLY A 77 6.86 -5.68 0.02
CA GLY A 77 6.30 -5.29 1.31
C GLY A 77 5.41 -6.37 1.92
N SER A 78 4.57 -7.02 1.09
CA SER A 78 3.76 -8.17 1.51
C SER A 78 4.64 -9.37 1.91
N GLY A 79 5.70 -9.64 1.14
CA GLY A 79 6.67 -10.70 1.45
C GLY A 79 7.42 -10.44 2.76
N LEU A 80 7.85 -9.21 3.00
CA LEU A 80 8.44 -8.80 4.27
C LEU A 80 7.44 -9.00 5.42
N GLY A 81 6.17 -8.62 5.21
CA GLY A 81 5.09 -8.83 6.19
C GLY A 81 4.93 -10.30 6.57
N GLU A 82 4.95 -11.20 5.60
CA GLU A 82 4.88 -12.65 5.85
C GLU A 82 6.09 -13.17 6.64
N VAL A 83 7.30 -12.70 6.32
CA VAL A 83 8.52 -13.05 7.10
C VAL A 83 8.37 -12.56 8.53
N LEU A 84 7.94 -11.32 8.76
CA LEU A 84 7.76 -10.78 10.12
C LEU A 84 6.67 -11.50 10.92
N THR A 85 5.66 -12.04 10.23
CA THR A 85 4.61 -12.86 10.86
C THR A 85 5.14 -14.22 11.26
N ARG A 86 5.80 -14.94 10.35
CA ARG A 86 6.37 -16.29 10.62
C ARG A 86 7.45 -16.26 11.70
N THR A 87 8.29 -15.24 11.67
CA THR A 87 9.33 -15.04 12.71
C THR A 87 8.78 -14.46 14.01
N LYS A 88 7.47 -14.18 14.09
CA LYS A 88 6.80 -13.54 15.23
C LYS A 88 7.38 -12.18 15.64
N VAL A 89 8.16 -11.56 14.76
CA VAL A 89 8.77 -10.24 14.99
C VAL A 89 7.68 -9.17 15.11
N ALA A 90 6.66 -9.21 14.23
CA ALA A 90 5.55 -8.28 14.29
C ALA A 90 4.80 -8.36 15.63
N HIS A 91 4.55 -9.57 16.15
CA HIS A 91 3.97 -9.81 17.47
C HIS A 91 4.81 -9.18 18.57
N ASN A 92 6.12 -9.40 18.53
CA ASN A 92 7.02 -8.85 19.54
C ASN A 92 7.08 -7.31 19.51
N ILE A 93 7.03 -6.69 18.32
CA ILE A 93 6.98 -5.23 18.19
C ILE A 93 5.71 -4.68 18.86
N VAL A 94 4.54 -5.30 18.61
CA VAL A 94 3.28 -4.91 19.25
C VAL A 94 3.38 -5.05 20.76
N HIS A 95 3.88 -6.17 21.26
CA HIS A 95 4.09 -6.39 22.69
C HIS A 95 5.08 -5.40 23.32
N LEU A 96 6.16 -5.02 22.62
CA LEU A 96 7.12 -4.02 23.11
C LEU A 96 6.49 -2.63 23.23
N VAL A 97 5.64 -2.24 22.29
CA VAL A 97 4.98 -0.93 22.30
C VAL A 97 3.90 -0.90 23.38
N ILE A 98 3.07 -1.93 23.46
CA ILE A 98 1.95 -1.97 24.43
C ILE A 98 2.40 -2.34 25.83
N GLY A 99 3.32 -3.30 25.97
CA GLY A 99 3.74 -3.81 27.28
C GLY A 99 4.52 -2.80 28.11
N LYS A 100 5.18 -1.83 27.48
CA LYS A 100 5.84 -0.70 28.17
C LYS A 100 4.87 0.40 28.59
N ALA A 101 3.65 0.39 28.05
CA ALA A 101 2.66 1.40 28.32
C ALA A 101 1.77 0.96 29.49
N LYS A 102 1.86 1.69 30.60
CA LYS A 102 0.92 1.55 31.72
C LYS A 102 -0.43 2.13 31.28
N LEU A 103 -1.29 1.28 30.69
CA LEU A 103 -2.60 1.66 30.19
C LEU A 103 -3.55 1.97 31.36
N LYS A 104 -3.71 3.25 31.68
CA LYS A 104 -4.59 3.73 32.77
C LYS A 104 -5.95 4.23 32.29
N SER A 105 -6.11 4.49 31.00
CA SER A 105 -7.35 5.02 30.45
C SER A 105 -7.60 4.54 29.02
N LYS A 106 -8.90 4.49 28.61
CA LYS A 106 -9.30 4.14 27.23
C LYS A 106 -8.67 5.04 26.18
N LYS A 107 -8.51 6.35 26.47
CA LYS A 107 -7.86 7.28 25.55
C LYS A 107 -6.38 6.97 25.33
N GLN A 108 -5.68 6.56 26.39
CA GLN A 108 -4.27 6.11 26.28
C GLN A 108 -4.18 4.81 25.48
N ALA A 109 -5.10 3.88 25.66
CA ALA A 109 -5.17 2.64 24.90
C ALA A 109 -5.37 2.93 23.38
N ILE A 110 -6.32 3.81 23.04
CA ILE A 110 -6.54 4.28 21.67
C ILE A 110 -5.26 4.90 21.10
N PHE A 111 -4.63 5.80 21.82
CA PHE A 111 -3.39 6.49 21.38
C PHE A 111 -2.26 5.48 21.10
N ILE A 112 -2.04 4.53 22.00
CA ILE A 112 -0.96 3.53 21.85
C ILE A 112 -1.26 2.55 20.73
N ALA A 113 -2.51 2.12 20.56
CA ALA A 113 -2.92 1.30 19.44
C ALA A 113 -2.71 2.04 18.11
N MET A 114 -2.99 3.34 18.06
CA MET A 114 -2.70 4.19 16.90
C MET A 114 -1.20 4.26 16.61
N CYS A 115 -0.36 4.48 17.62
CA CYS A 115 1.09 4.48 17.46
C CYS A 115 1.58 3.13 16.91
N THR A 116 1.06 2.02 17.44
CA THR A 116 1.41 0.67 17.00
C THR A 116 1.02 0.43 15.54
N SER A 117 -0.21 0.79 15.17
CA SER A 117 -0.69 0.66 13.79
C SER A 117 0.13 1.52 12.82
N THR A 118 0.35 2.80 13.15
CA THR A 118 1.18 3.70 12.34
C THR A 118 2.58 3.16 12.13
N LEU A 119 3.23 2.70 13.21
CA LEU A 119 4.58 2.16 13.16
C LEU A 119 4.66 0.94 12.24
N LEU A 120 3.81 -0.06 12.45
CA LEU A 120 3.87 -1.29 11.67
C LEU A 120 3.48 -1.08 10.21
N VAL A 121 2.45 -0.28 9.93
CA VAL A 121 2.07 0.03 8.54
C VAL A 121 3.17 0.80 7.83
N SER A 122 3.84 1.74 8.50
CA SER A 122 4.96 2.49 7.91
C SER A 122 6.17 1.61 7.59
N MET A 123 6.36 0.53 8.32
CA MET A 123 7.46 -0.43 8.11
C MET A 123 7.12 -1.51 7.08
N LEU A 124 5.87 -2.00 7.07
CA LEU A 124 5.41 -3.07 6.18
C LEU A 124 4.99 -2.57 4.80
N GLY A 125 4.64 -1.30 4.68
CA GLY A 125 4.29 -0.66 3.42
C GLY A 125 2.90 -0.98 2.86
N THR A 126 2.11 -1.82 3.53
CA THR A 126 0.76 -2.19 3.08
C THR A 126 -0.25 -2.06 4.23
N LEU A 127 -1.40 -1.45 3.96
CA LEU A 127 -2.43 -1.25 4.99
C LEU A 127 -3.14 -2.56 5.33
N SER A 128 -3.60 -3.29 4.33
CA SER A 128 -4.36 -4.54 4.51
C SER A 128 -3.50 -5.64 5.12
N GLY A 129 -2.28 -5.85 4.60
CA GLY A 129 -1.34 -6.84 5.12
C GLY A 129 -0.94 -6.55 6.57
N SER A 130 -0.62 -5.29 6.89
CA SER A 130 -0.30 -4.88 8.25
C SER A 130 -1.48 -5.08 9.19
N ASN A 131 -2.70 -4.70 8.80
CA ASN A 131 -3.88 -4.85 9.62
C ASN A 131 -4.24 -6.32 9.86
N ALA A 132 -4.04 -7.20 8.89
CA ALA A 132 -4.23 -8.64 9.06
C ALA A 132 -3.30 -9.24 10.14
N ILE A 133 -2.11 -8.67 10.29
CA ILE A 133 -1.13 -9.08 11.32
C ILE A 133 -1.46 -8.42 12.67
N ILE A 134 -1.78 -7.14 12.67
CA ILE A 134 -1.96 -6.33 13.89
C ILE A 134 -3.28 -6.66 14.58
N ALA A 135 -4.37 -6.85 13.82
CA ALA A 135 -5.70 -7.02 14.37
C ALA A 135 -5.80 -8.20 15.34
N PRO A 136 -5.36 -9.43 15.01
CA PRO A 136 -5.44 -10.56 15.93
C PRO A 136 -4.69 -10.34 17.25
N ILE A 137 -3.63 -9.52 17.23
CA ILE A 137 -2.83 -9.22 18.43
C ILE A 137 -3.52 -8.12 19.27
N LEU A 138 -4.09 -7.10 18.61
CA LEU A 138 -4.72 -5.99 19.31
C LEU A 138 -6.11 -6.32 19.85
N ILE A 139 -6.87 -7.18 19.19
CA ILE A 139 -8.25 -7.53 19.57
C ILE A 139 -8.35 -7.92 21.05
N PRO A 140 -7.63 -8.95 21.54
CA PRO A 140 -7.75 -9.36 22.94
C PRO A 140 -7.32 -8.25 23.93
N ILE A 141 -6.27 -7.50 23.58
CA ILE A 141 -5.77 -6.41 24.42
C ILE A 141 -6.80 -5.27 24.49
N MET A 142 -7.39 -4.89 23.36
CA MET A 142 -8.38 -3.82 23.29
C MET A 142 -9.70 -4.25 23.94
N ALA A 143 -10.10 -5.52 23.77
CA ALA A 143 -11.26 -6.10 24.43
C ALA A 143 -11.15 -6.02 25.97
N SER A 144 -9.99 -6.41 26.52
CA SER A 144 -9.74 -6.35 27.97
C SER A 144 -9.79 -4.93 28.54
N LEU A 145 -9.54 -3.92 27.72
CA LEU A 145 -9.59 -2.49 28.08
C LEU A 145 -10.97 -1.85 27.80
N GLY A 146 -11.93 -2.64 27.31
CA GLY A 146 -13.28 -2.18 26.97
C GLY A 146 -13.33 -1.25 25.76
N ILE A 147 -12.37 -1.38 24.83
CA ILE A 147 -12.37 -0.71 23.53
C ILE A 147 -13.22 -1.53 22.55
N THR A 148 -14.16 -0.89 21.88
CA THR A 148 -15.10 -1.58 20.98
C THR A 148 -14.45 -1.99 19.64
N PRO A 149 -14.97 -3.05 18.96
CA PRO A 149 -14.50 -3.47 17.64
C PRO A 149 -14.53 -2.34 16.60
N SER A 150 -15.60 -1.53 16.62
CA SER A 150 -15.75 -0.38 15.73
C SER A 150 -14.62 0.66 15.93
N THR A 151 -14.23 0.89 17.18
CA THR A 151 -13.14 1.81 17.51
C THR A 151 -11.81 1.25 17.04
N LEU A 152 -11.56 -0.04 17.22
CA LEU A 152 -10.35 -0.69 16.73
C LEU A 152 -10.28 -0.62 15.19
N GLY A 153 -11.38 -0.83 14.49
CA GLY A 153 -11.45 -0.68 13.03
C GLY A 153 -11.07 0.73 12.57
N VAL A 154 -11.56 1.78 13.26
CA VAL A 154 -11.17 3.18 12.99
C VAL A 154 -9.67 3.39 13.22
N ILE A 155 -9.12 2.84 14.31
CA ILE A 155 -7.67 2.95 14.63
C ILE A 155 -6.83 2.30 13.54
N LEU A 156 -7.11 1.04 13.23
CA LEU A 156 -6.33 0.27 12.27
C LEU A 156 -6.34 0.90 10.88
N HIS A 157 -7.49 1.41 10.43
CA HIS A 157 -7.59 2.04 9.12
C HIS A 157 -6.99 3.45 9.12
N GLY A 158 -7.39 4.32 10.03
CA GLY A 158 -6.98 5.73 10.01
C GLY A 158 -5.53 5.95 10.43
N ALA A 159 -5.09 5.34 11.54
CA ALA A 159 -3.70 5.45 11.96
C ALA A 159 -2.76 4.69 11.02
N GLY A 160 -3.21 3.57 10.45
CA GLY A 160 -2.51 2.87 9.38
C GLY A 160 -2.35 3.73 8.13
N ALA A 161 -3.39 4.43 7.70
CA ALA A 161 -3.32 5.37 6.58
C ALA A 161 -2.31 6.50 6.83
N ALA A 162 -2.22 7.03 8.06
CA ALA A 162 -1.15 7.98 8.43
C ALA A 162 0.23 7.33 8.30
N GLY A 163 0.39 6.06 8.68
CA GLY A 163 1.62 5.28 8.50
C GLY A 163 2.04 5.17 7.03
N LEU A 164 1.08 5.01 6.11
CA LEU A 164 1.34 5.02 4.66
C LEU A 164 1.79 6.39 4.12
N GLN A 165 1.51 7.49 4.81
CA GLN A 165 2.00 8.81 4.39
C GLN A 165 3.38 9.13 4.97
N ILE A 166 3.77 8.50 6.07
CA ILE A 166 5.02 8.79 6.78
C ILE A 166 6.09 7.77 6.45
N GLY A 167 5.74 6.54 6.14
CA GLY A 167 6.69 5.45 5.92
C GLY A 167 7.66 5.73 4.76
N PRO A 168 8.98 5.53 4.97
CA PRO A 168 9.99 5.89 3.97
C PRO A 168 10.00 4.96 2.75
N PHE A 169 9.53 3.74 2.89
CA PHE A 169 9.61 2.70 1.86
C PHE A 169 8.25 2.22 1.38
N VAL A 170 7.20 2.96 1.71
CA VAL A 170 5.83 2.60 1.34
C VAL A 170 5.50 3.02 -0.09
N PRO A 171 4.64 2.28 -0.81
CA PRO A 171 4.30 2.54 -2.19
C PRO A 171 3.76 3.95 -2.47
N PRO A 172 2.83 4.53 -1.67
CA PRO A 172 2.34 5.88 -1.93
C PRO A 172 3.46 6.93 -1.90
N VAL A 173 4.37 6.85 -0.93
CA VAL A 173 5.51 7.77 -0.82
C VAL A 173 6.48 7.58 -1.98
N ALA A 174 6.80 6.33 -2.33
CA ALA A 174 7.64 6.02 -3.48
C ALA A 174 7.02 6.57 -4.78
N THR A 175 5.68 6.50 -4.92
CA THR A 175 4.96 7.05 -6.07
C THR A 175 5.13 8.56 -6.17
N VAL A 176 4.87 9.28 -5.09
CA VAL A 176 5.02 10.75 -5.09
C VAL A 176 6.46 11.16 -5.36
N MET A 177 7.43 10.51 -4.71
CA MET A 177 8.86 10.77 -4.93
C MET A 177 9.26 10.52 -6.39
N GLY A 178 8.80 9.43 -6.99
CA GLY A 178 9.14 9.09 -8.37
C GLY A 178 8.50 10.01 -9.41
N LEU A 179 7.28 10.50 -9.16
CA LEU A 179 6.58 11.42 -10.06
C LEU A 179 7.07 12.87 -9.93
N THR A 180 7.47 13.29 -8.73
CA THR A 180 7.87 14.67 -8.45
C THR A 180 9.38 14.91 -8.48
N GLY A 181 10.18 13.84 -8.44
CA GLY A 181 11.63 13.94 -8.30
C GLY A 181 12.11 14.37 -6.91
N LEU A 182 11.21 14.48 -5.93
CA LEU A 182 11.56 14.83 -4.56
C LEU A 182 12.29 13.68 -3.87
N ASN A 183 13.25 14.02 -3.00
CA ASN A 183 13.80 13.04 -2.08
C ASN A 183 12.91 12.90 -0.84
N TYR A 184 13.12 11.83 -0.04
CA TYR A 184 12.29 11.53 1.12
C TYR A 184 12.22 12.69 2.13
N SER A 185 13.35 13.36 2.41
CA SER A 185 13.38 14.48 3.35
C SER A 185 12.56 15.69 2.88
N GLN A 186 12.59 15.98 1.58
CA GLN A 186 11.77 17.03 0.97
C GLN A 186 10.29 16.66 1.02
N TYR A 187 9.95 15.43 0.62
CA TYR A 187 8.58 14.91 0.70
C TYR A 187 8.03 15.01 2.14
N MET A 188 8.79 14.58 3.14
CA MET A 188 8.36 14.65 4.54
C MET A 188 8.04 16.07 5.01
N LYS A 189 8.85 17.05 4.61
CA LYS A 189 8.63 18.45 4.99
C LYS A 189 7.42 19.07 4.29
N THR A 190 7.18 18.72 3.01
CA THR A 190 6.16 19.37 2.18
C THR A 190 4.78 18.70 2.29
N ALA A 191 4.74 17.40 2.36
CA ALA A 191 3.48 16.63 2.29
C ALA A 191 3.36 15.54 3.36
N GLY A 192 4.36 14.70 3.54
CA GLY A 192 4.26 13.49 4.35
C GLY A 192 3.92 13.77 5.81
N LEU A 193 4.65 14.67 6.45
CA LEU A 193 4.44 15.00 7.86
C LEU A 193 3.16 15.81 8.08
N PRO A 194 2.85 16.87 7.31
CA PRO A 194 1.58 17.60 7.46
C PRO A 194 0.35 16.72 7.25
N LEU A 195 0.31 15.94 6.17
CA LEU A 195 -0.81 15.03 5.88
C LEU A 195 -0.92 13.92 6.92
N GLY A 196 0.19 13.28 7.25
CA GLY A 196 0.24 12.23 8.26
C GLY A 196 -0.27 12.72 9.62
N LEU A 197 0.13 13.91 10.06
CA LEU A 197 -0.36 14.50 11.32
C LEU A 197 -1.85 14.83 11.27
N ILE A 198 -2.34 15.42 10.19
CA ILE A 198 -3.77 15.74 10.05
C ILE A 198 -4.60 14.45 10.12
N ILE A 199 -4.24 13.42 9.33
CA ILE A 199 -4.93 12.13 9.35
C ILE A 199 -4.88 11.52 10.75
N TRP A 200 -3.72 11.57 11.40
CA TRP A 200 -3.52 10.98 12.72
C TRP A 200 -4.36 11.66 13.81
N VAL A 201 -4.37 12.99 13.83
CA VAL A 201 -5.18 13.80 14.77
C VAL A 201 -6.67 13.58 14.52
N CYS A 202 -7.12 13.64 13.28
CA CYS A 202 -8.52 13.36 12.92
C CYS A 202 -8.93 11.95 13.36
N THR A 203 -8.08 10.95 13.12
CA THR A 203 -8.34 9.56 13.54
C THR A 203 -8.49 9.44 15.05
N PHE A 204 -7.66 10.13 15.83
CA PHE A 204 -7.75 10.13 17.28
C PHE A 204 -9.12 10.65 17.77
N PHE A 205 -9.57 11.79 17.22
CA PHE A 205 -10.89 12.35 17.56
C PHE A 205 -12.04 11.44 17.14
N VAL A 206 -11.97 10.88 15.92
CA VAL A 206 -12.99 9.95 15.42
C VAL A 206 -13.01 8.68 16.25
N ALA A 207 -11.86 8.10 16.59
CA ALA A 207 -11.78 6.91 17.44
C ALA A 207 -12.38 7.16 18.84
N CYS A 208 -12.04 8.30 19.48
CA CYS A 208 -12.60 8.67 20.76
C CYS A 208 -14.13 8.89 20.69
N ARG A 209 -14.64 9.47 19.59
CA ARG A 209 -16.07 9.65 19.37
C ARG A 209 -16.77 8.32 19.12
N THR A 210 -16.20 7.45 18.27
CA THR A 210 -16.72 6.11 17.97
C THR A 210 -16.80 5.29 19.26
N GLN A 211 -15.77 5.32 20.11
CA GLN A 211 -15.77 4.64 21.38
C GLN A 211 -16.98 5.05 22.24
N LYS A 212 -17.24 6.34 22.37
CA LYS A 212 -18.40 6.84 23.15
C LYS A 212 -19.75 6.41 22.57
N LEU A 213 -19.87 6.32 21.25
CA LEU A 213 -21.11 5.98 20.56
C LEU A 213 -21.41 4.48 20.57
N THR A 214 -20.37 3.64 20.61
CA THR A 214 -20.48 2.18 20.49
C THR A 214 -20.28 1.44 21.80
N GLU A 215 -19.84 2.13 22.84
CA GLU A 215 -19.66 1.57 24.17
C GLU A 215 -21.01 1.05 24.71
N GLY A 216 -21.01 -0.21 25.16
CA GLY A 216 -22.21 -0.91 25.63
C GLY A 216 -23.17 -1.41 24.54
N LYS A 217 -22.90 -1.09 23.25
CA LYS A 217 -23.76 -1.52 22.12
C LYS A 217 -23.12 -2.62 21.28
N VAL A 218 -21.79 -2.61 21.18
CA VAL A 218 -21.03 -3.54 20.34
C VAL A 218 -19.90 -4.12 21.18
N SER A 219 -19.80 -5.46 21.20
CA SER A 219 -18.75 -6.21 21.90
C SER A 219 -18.08 -7.19 20.93
N TYR A 220 -16.89 -7.65 21.28
CA TYR A 220 -16.24 -8.76 20.57
C TYR A 220 -16.98 -10.06 20.84
N SER A 221 -16.94 -10.99 19.88
CA SER A 221 -17.38 -12.36 20.08
C SER A 221 -16.50 -13.03 21.13
N GLY A 222 -17.08 -13.91 21.96
CA GLY A 222 -16.36 -14.50 23.10
C GLY A 222 -15.04 -15.18 22.73
N ASP A 223 -14.97 -15.81 21.57
CA ASP A 223 -13.77 -16.51 21.06
C ASP A 223 -12.67 -15.55 20.57
N GLU A 224 -13.03 -14.32 20.19
CA GLU A 224 -12.06 -13.32 19.71
C GLU A 224 -11.32 -12.60 20.85
N ALA A 225 -11.84 -12.67 22.07
CA ALA A 225 -11.25 -11.99 23.22
C ALA A 225 -10.17 -12.81 23.94
N VAL A 226 -9.91 -14.04 23.48
CA VAL A 226 -8.92 -14.93 24.12
C VAL A 226 -7.52 -14.55 23.62
N SER A 227 -6.67 -14.09 24.53
CA SER A 227 -5.26 -13.84 24.25
C SER A 227 -4.48 -15.15 24.22
N GLU A 228 -3.78 -15.46 23.12
CA GLU A 228 -2.74 -16.49 23.14
C GLU A 228 -1.59 -16.03 24.06
N ASP A 229 -1.11 -16.92 24.91
CA ASP A 229 0.02 -16.65 25.79
C ASP A 229 1.32 -16.58 24.97
N PHE A 230 1.63 -15.36 24.50
CA PHE A 230 2.78 -15.10 23.62
C PHE A 230 4.08 -15.06 24.42
N GLN A 231 4.88 -16.11 24.33
CA GLN A 231 6.20 -16.15 24.95
C GLN A 231 7.29 -15.64 24.00
N VAL A 232 8.03 -14.64 24.44
CA VAL A 232 9.11 -14.03 23.67
C VAL A 232 10.40 -14.85 23.86
N THR A 233 10.76 -15.63 22.83
CA THR A 233 12.03 -16.38 22.82
C THR A 233 13.23 -15.49 22.51
N PRO A 234 14.47 -15.91 22.85
CA PRO A 234 15.69 -15.16 22.52
C PRO A 234 15.86 -14.92 21.03
N GLU A 235 15.41 -15.87 20.18
CA GLU A 235 15.47 -15.77 18.73
C GLU A 235 14.55 -14.68 18.21
N ILE A 236 13.32 -14.58 18.74
CA ILE A 236 12.37 -13.51 18.39
C ILE A 236 12.94 -12.14 18.78
N LYS A 237 13.55 -12.03 19.97
CA LYS A 237 14.21 -10.78 20.40
C LYS A 237 15.33 -10.40 19.44
N ARG A 238 16.21 -11.33 19.10
CA ARG A 238 17.32 -11.10 18.18
C ARG A 238 16.82 -10.67 16.81
N ALA A 239 15.82 -11.36 16.25
CA ALA A 239 15.23 -11.03 14.97
C ALA A 239 14.55 -9.64 14.99
N THR A 240 13.85 -9.30 16.07
CA THR A 240 13.22 -7.97 16.24
C THR A 240 14.25 -6.85 16.25
N TRP A 241 15.34 -7.02 16.99
CA TRP A 241 16.43 -6.05 17.03
C TRP A 241 17.13 -5.95 15.67
N ALA A 242 17.42 -7.08 15.02
CA ALA A 242 18.03 -7.13 13.71
C ALA A 242 17.17 -6.38 12.68
N PHE A 243 15.85 -6.62 12.67
CA PHE A 243 14.91 -5.91 11.83
C PHE A 243 14.91 -4.39 12.08
N GLY A 244 14.76 -3.98 13.35
CA GLY A 244 14.71 -2.57 13.73
C GLY A 244 16.00 -1.82 13.38
N ILE A 245 17.17 -2.42 13.66
CA ILE A 245 18.47 -1.86 13.31
C ILE A 245 18.63 -1.75 11.79
N THR A 246 18.28 -2.81 11.05
CA THR A 246 18.37 -2.81 9.58
C THR A 246 17.50 -1.69 8.98
N MET A 247 16.25 -1.57 9.43
CA MET A 247 15.36 -0.52 8.96
C MET A 247 15.90 0.89 9.28
N LEU A 248 16.44 1.08 10.48
CA LEU A 248 17.00 2.37 10.88
C LEU A 248 18.26 2.72 10.07
N VAL A 249 19.19 1.77 9.91
CA VAL A 249 20.42 1.97 9.13
C VAL A 249 20.08 2.29 7.67
N MET A 250 19.18 1.52 7.08
CA MET A 250 18.75 1.74 5.70
C MET A 250 18.03 3.09 5.54
N LEU A 251 17.23 3.51 6.50
CA LEU A 251 16.59 4.83 6.47
C LEU A 251 17.65 5.96 6.52
N VAL A 252 18.57 5.89 7.48
CA VAL A 252 19.63 6.90 7.62
C VAL A 252 20.49 6.97 6.35
N TYR A 253 20.91 5.82 5.83
CA TYR A 253 21.66 5.74 4.59
C TYR A 253 20.87 6.31 3.40
N GLY A 254 19.61 5.90 3.21
CA GLY A 254 18.77 6.39 2.13
C GLY A 254 18.56 7.92 2.16
N VAL A 255 18.42 8.50 3.35
CA VAL A 255 18.35 9.96 3.52
C VAL A 255 19.69 10.63 3.19
N ALA A 256 20.81 10.04 3.63
CA ALA A 256 22.15 10.59 3.41
C ALA A 256 22.52 10.63 1.90
N VAL A 257 22.21 9.55 1.17
CA VAL A 257 22.50 9.46 -0.28
C VAL A 257 21.37 10.03 -1.15
N LYS A 258 20.31 10.60 -0.53
CA LYS A 258 19.13 11.10 -1.24
C LYS A 258 18.53 10.06 -2.20
N ALA A 259 18.43 8.82 -1.75
CA ALA A 259 17.98 7.69 -2.54
C ALA A 259 16.57 7.90 -3.11
N GLY A 260 16.37 7.47 -4.35
CA GLY A 260 15.07 7.53 -5.04
C GLY A 260 14.14 6.36 -4.68
N ALA A 261 12.98 6.31 -5.34
CA ALA A 261 11.92 5.32 -5.08
C ALA A 261 12.40 3.86 -5.21
N SER A 262 13.28 3.56 -6.17
CA SER A 262 13.82 2.20 -6.38
C SER A 262 14.63 1.64 -5.21
N TYR A 263 15.13 2.52 -4.33
CA TYR A 263 15.87 2.11 -3.14
C TYR A 263 14.98 1.28 -2.17
N ALA A 264 13.68 1.51 -2.17
CA ALA A 264 12.74 0.73 -1.36
C ALA A 264 12.83 -0.79 -1.62
N ILE A 265 13.12 -1.19 -2.86
CA ILE A 265 13.32 -2.62 -3.22
C ILE A 265 14.48 -3.22 -2.42
N VAL A 266 15.62 -2.53 -2.40
CA VAL A 266 16.82 -2.98 -1.70
C VAL A 266 16.54 -3.09 -0.20
N VAL A 267 15.84 -2.12 0.36
CA VAL A 267 15.48 -2.09 1.78
C VAL A 267 14.56 -3.27 2.15
N MET A 268 13.50 -3.49 1.36
CA MET A 268 12.55 -4.59 1.62
C MET A 268 13.23 -5.96 1.54
N LEU A 269 14.08 -6.18 0.54
CA LEU A 269 14.83 -7.44 0.40
C LEU A 269 15.83 -7.64 1.54
N THR A 270 16.65 -6.62 1.85
CA THR A 270 17.64 -6.72 2.93
C THR A 270 17.00 -6.90 4.28
N ALA A 271 15.93 -6.16 4.60
CA ALA A 271 15.21 -6.30 5.85
C ALA A 271 14.59 -7.70 5.99
N SER A 272 14.01 -8.23 4.91
CA SER A 272 13.45 -9.58 4.89
C SER A 272 14.51 -10.65 5.15
N LEU A 273 15.65 -10.60 4.43
CA LEU A 273 16.74 -11.57 4.56
C LEU A 273 17.41 -11.50 5.92
N VAL A 274 17.74 -10.31 6.40
CA VAL A 274 18.40 -10.14 7.72
C VAL A 274 17.48 -10.62 8.85
N THR A 275 16.18 -10.35 8.75
CA THR A 275 15.20 -10.82 9.75
C THR A 275 15.07 -12.35 9.74
N ALA A 276 14.95 -12.95 8.56
CA ALA A 276 14.87 -14.40 8.41
C ALA A 276 16.12 -15.07 8.98
N PHE A 277 17.31 -14.58 8.62
CA PHE A 277 18.57 -15.12 9.15
C PHE A 277 18.68 -14.96 10.67
N ALA A 278 18.35 -13.78 11.21
CA ALA A 278 18.42 -13.50 12.64
C ALA A 278 17.43 -14.34 13.47
N SER A 279 16.32 -14.78 12.89
CA SER A 279 15.34 -15.65 13.54
C SER A 279 15.74 -17.14 13.52
N GLY A 280 16.82 -17.50 12.81
CA GLY A 280 17.20 -18.91 12.60
C GLY A 280 16.47 -19.58 11.42
N MET A 281 15.65 -18.87 10.68
CA MET A 281 15.04 -19.33 9.43
C MET A 281 16.14 -19.43 8.36
N GLY A 282 16.16 -20.51 7.59
CA GLY A 282 17.11 -20.66 6.50
C GLY A 282 16.96 -19.55 5.44
N ILE A 283 18.07 -19.06 4.88
CA ILE A 283 18.06 -18.02 3.85
C ILE A 283 17.16 -18.41 2.67
N ALA A 284 17.24 -19.67 2.24
CA ALA A 284 16.39 -20.21 1.17
C ALA A 284 14.90 -20.16 1.55
N GLU A 285 14.55 -20.45 2.80
CA GLU A 285 13.17 -20.39 3.29
C GLU A 285 12.67 -18.95 3.40
N GLY A 286 13.51 -18.01 3.86
CA GLY A 286 13.20 -16.59 3.88
C GLY A 286 12.95 -16.02 2.47
N LEU A 287 13.79 -16.39 1.50
CA LEU A 287 13.61 -16.03 0.10
C LEU A 287 12.34 -16.65 -0.49
N THR A 288 12.10 -17.95 -0.29
CA THR A 288 10.91 -18.62 -0.81
C THR A 288 9.63 -18.04 -0.19
N THR A 289 9.67 -17.65 1.07
CA THR A 289 8.55 -16.99 1.75
C THR A 289 8.26 -15.63 1.13
N SER A 290 9.28 -14.81 0.91
CA SER A 290 9.13 -13.51 0.23
C SER A 290 8.69 -13.67 -1.23
N CYS A 291 9.21 -14.67 -1.95
CA CYS A 291 8.86 -14.93 -3.35
C CYS A 291 7.48 -15.60 -3.52
N ARG A 292 6.98 -16.33 -2.53
CA ARG A 292 5.62 -16.92 -2.59
C ARG A 292 4.55 -15.84 -2.71
N GLU A 293 4.76 -14.69 -2.06
CA GLU A 293 3.87 -13.52 -2.23
C GLU A 293 3.99 -12.91 -3.62
N LEU A 294 5.16 -12.98 -4.27
CA LEU A 294 5.31 -12.62 -5.69
C LEU A 294 4.35 -13.39 -6.58
N LEU A 295 4.23 -14.70 -6.38
CA LEU A 295 3.33 -15.56 -7.15
C LEU A 295 1.85 -15.24 -6.88
N LYS A 296 1.48 -14.96 -5.63
CA LYS A 296 0.11 -14.56 -5.28
C LYS A 296 -0.27 -13.19 -5.87
N CYS A 297 0.69 -12.27 -5.93
CA CYS A 297 0.49 -10.90 -6.44
C CYS A 297 0.83 -10.74 -7.93
N PHE A 298 1.15 -11.80 -8.66
CA PHE A 298 1.42 -11.75 -10.10
C PHE A 298 0.22 -11.14 -10.87
N GLY A 299 -1.00 -11.43 -10.42
CA GLY A 299 -2.22 -10.76 -10.89
C GLY A 299 -2.19 -9.24 -10.67
N CYS A 300 -1.61 -8.76 -9.57
CA CYS A 300 -1.49 -7.33 -9.27
C CYS A 300 -0.50 -6.63 -10.23
N SER A 301 0.60 -7.28 -10.59
CA SER A 301 1.57 -6.76 -11.58
C SER A 301 0.95 -6.66 -12.97
N LEU A 302 0.12 -7.63 -13.37
CA LEU A 302 -0.65 -7.59 -14.61
C LEU A 302 -1.72 -6.47 -14.58
N CYS A 303 -2.38 -6.23 -13.45
CA CYS A 303 -3.33 -5.13 -13.26
C CYS A 303 -2.65 -3.76 -13.41
N LEU A 304 -1.47 -3.59 -12.85
CA LEU A 304 -0.66 -2.39 -13.01
C LEU A 304 -0.22 -2.19 -14.46
N SER A 305 0.09 -3.25 -15.18
CA SER A 305 0.42 -3.21 -16.60
C SER A 305 -0.77 -2.76 -17.46
N CYS A 306 -1.99 -3.12 -17.09
CA CYS A 306 -3.22 -2.63 -17.74
C CYS A 306 -3.46 -1.14 -17.44
N SER A 307 -3.19 -0.71 -16.20
CA SER A 307 -3.32 0.68 -15.76
C SER A 307 -2.31 1.61 -16.44
N THR A 308 -1.11 1.14 -16.83
CA THR A 308 -0.12 1.97 -17.54
C THR A 308 -0.59 2.38 -18.93
N ARG A 309 -1.28 1.53 -19.67
CA ARG A 309 -1.88 1.93 -20.94
C ARG A 309 -2.98 2.97 -20.75
N PHE A 310 -3.74 2.84 -19.69
CA PHE A 310 -4.75 3.82 -19.34
C PHE A 310 -4.13 5.19 -19.04
N SER A 311 -3.06 5.25 -18.26
CA SER A 311 -2.37 6.51 -17.95
C SER A 311 -1.66 7.11 -19.16
N THR A 312 -1.14 6.29 -20.09
CA THR A 312 -0.52 6.75 -21.34
C THR A 312 -1.55 7.33 -22.28
N MET A 313 -2.73 6.73 -22.33
CA MET A 313 -3.87 7.23 -23.10
C MET A 313 -4.42 8.55 -22.52
N TRP A 314 -4.40 8.71 -21.20
CA TRP A 314 -4.79 9.94 -20.52
C TRP A 314 -3.77 11.07 -20.71
N ARG A 315 -2.49 10.76 -20.64
CA ARG A 315 -1.39 11.71 -20.90
C ARG A 315 -1.39 12.23 -22.34
N HIS A 316 -1.77 11.39 -23.31
CA HIS A 316 -1.97 11.82 -24.70
C HIS A 316 -3.15 12.78 -24.86
N ARG A 317 -4.18 12.66 -24.01
CA ARG A 317 -5.31 13.59 -23.99
C ARG A 317 -4.90 14.98 -23.48
N GLU A 318 -4.01 15.09 -22.50
CA GLU A 318 -3.49 16.39 -22.06
C GLU A 318 -2.65 17.08 -23.14
N HIS A 319 -1.92 16.34 -23.96
CA HIS A 319 -1.21 16.88 -25.11
C HIS A 319 -2.15 17.32 -26.24
N LEU A 320 -3.27 16.63 -26.45
CA LEU A 320 -4.31 17.03 -27.41
C LEU A 320 -5.06 18.28 -26.92
N MET A 321 -5.31 18.43 -25.64
CA MET A 321 -5.95 19.64 -25.07
C MET A 321 -5.01 20.85 -25.05
N ARG A 322 -3.72 20.67 -25.23
CA ARG A 322 -2.72 21.74 -25.38
C ARG A 322 -2.38 22.07 -26.84
N SER A 323 -3.03 21.41 -27.82
CA SER A 323 -2.84 21.80 -29.21
C SER A 323 -3.49 23.17 -29.49
N PRO A 324 -2.84 24.06 -30.24
CA PRO A 324 -3.35 25.42 -30.48
C PRO A 324 -4.71 25.46 -31.19
N ASP A 325 -5.14 24.37 -31.82
CA ASP A 325 -6.41 24.27 -32.53
C ASP A 325 -7.66 24.18 -31.61
N ILE A 326 -7.50 23.85 -30.31
CA ILE A 326 -8.58 23.86 -29.32
C ILE A 326 -8.70 25.24 -28.65
N CYS A 327 -7.64 26.05 -28.67
CA CYS A 327 -7.70 27.43 -28.19
C CYS A 327 -8.63 28.33 -29.04
N SER A 328 -8.94 27.93 -30.30
CA SER A 328 -9.91 28.61 -31.15
C SER A 328 -11.37 28.38 -30.70
N LEU A 329 -11.64 27.32 -29.94
CA LEU A 329 -13.00 27.06 -29.39
C LEU A 329 -13.27 27.83 -28.08
N SER A 330 -12.22 28.31 -27.38
CA SER A 330 -12.40 29.19 -26.21
C SER A 330 -12.80 30.59 -26.60
N SER A 331 -12.41 31.07 -27.79
CA SER A 331 -12.84 32.36 -28.35
C SER A 331 -14.31 32.37 -28.79
N MET A 332 -14.91 31.24 -29.15
CA MET A 332 -16.34 31.13 -29.40
C MET A 332 -17.20 31.13 -28.13
N ARG A 333 -16.64 30.80 -26.98
CA ARG A 333 -17.36 30.79 -25.70
C ARG A 333 -17.49 32.19 -25.10
N GLU A 334 -16.57 33.09 -25.41
CA GLU A 334 -16.65 34.49 -24.99
C GLU A 334 -17.63 35.31 -25.86
N ALA A 335 -17.84 34.91 -27.12
CA ALA A 335 -18.83 35.54 -28.00
C ALA A 335 -20.31 35.31 -27.60
N TRP A 336 -20.57 34.30 -26.77
CA TRP A 336 -21.93 33.95 -26.30
C TRP A 336 -22.37 34.68 -25.03
N TRP A 337 -21.48 35.42 -24.38
CA TRP A 337 -21.80 36.19 -23.16
C TRP A 337 -21.99 37.70 -23.42
N HIS A 338 -21.84 38.16 -24.67
CA HIS A 338 -21.97 39.58 -25.04
C HIS A 338 -23.01 39.83 -26.16
N SER A 339 -23.95 38.86 -26.42
CA SER A 339 -25.10 39.08 -27.30
C SER A 339 -26.42 38.95 -26.52
#